data_04b360552cd4ee5f631d63a5236e18a3
#
_entry.id   04b360552cd4ee5f631d63a5236e18a3
#
_cell.length_a   1.000
_cell.length_b   1.000
_cell.length_c   1.000
_cell.angle_alpha   90.00
_cell.angle_beta   90.00
_cell.angle_gamma   90.00
#
_symmetry.space_group_name_H-M   'P 1'
#
loop_
_entity.id
_entity.type
_entity.pdbx_description
1 polymer ?
#
loop_
_entity_poly.entity_id
_entity_poly.type
_entity_poly.pdbx_seq_one_letter_code
_entity_poly.pdbx_strand_id
1 'polypeptide(L)'
;MTDPAAPLSTELFVRRYGETLLARAAPLFEQAALNARQAGLDAMVHTAGSPPELCLEVRGMEQSYASHYRIEADTARQCVHHVLYFVADGTTQTLDGGLDSINAMVIDTQLAGLFREGFGLTLPTVAARHPAGFW
;
A
#
# COMPACT_ATOMS: atom_id res chain seq x y z
N MET A 1 25.83 -26.08 -1.02
CA MET A 1 25.67 -25.05 -2.07
C MET A 1 24.26 -24.52 -2.04
N THR A 2 24.10 -23.23 -2.02
CA THR A 2 22.77 -22.60 -1.97
C THR A 2 22.21 -22.46 -3.37
N ASP A 3 21.03 -22.99 -3.59
CA ASP A 3 20.28 -22.76 -4.83
C ASP A 3 19.70 -21.34 -4.81
N PRO A 4 20.06 -20.45 -5.78
CA PRO A 4 19.53 -19.09 -5.79
C PRO A 4 18.01 -19.03 -5.99
N ALA A 5 17.39 -20.08 -6.49
CA ALA A 5 15.95 -20.18 -6.63
C ALA A 5 15.26 -20.76 -5.38
N ALA A 6 16.03 -21.18 -4.39
CA ALA A 6 15.47 -21.76 -3.16
C ALA A 6 14.72 -20.67 -2.37
N PRO A 7 13.55 -20.99 -1.79
CA PRO A 7 12.82 -20.04 -0.97
C PRO A 7 13.59 -19.73 0.31
N LEU A 8 13.36 -18.56 0.86
CA LEU A 8 13.88 -18.17 2.17
C LEU A 8 13.20 -19.01 3.25
N SER A 9 13.81 -19.10 4.45
CA SER A 9 13.07 -19.60 5.59
C SER A 9 11.89 -18.66 5.87
N THR A 10 10.83 -19.21 6.45
CA THR A 10 9.65 -18.41 6.80
C THR A 10 10.02 -17.24 7.73
N GLU A 11 10.88 -17.51 8.72
CA GLU A 11 11.32 -16.47 9.66
C GLU A 11 12.10 -15.36 8.96
N LEU A 12 12.98 -15.70 8.03
CA LEU A 12 13.77 -14.73 7.29
C LEU A 12 12.88 -13.91 6.35
N PHE A 13 11.94 -14.56 5.67
CA PHE A 13 10.97 -13.88 4.82
C PHE A 13 10.15 -12.89 5.63
N VAL A 14 9.57 -13.30 6.76
CA VAL A 14 8.73 -12.44 7.61
C VAL A 14 9.54 -11.25 8.12
N ARG A 15 10.79 -11.47 8.55
CA ARG A 15 11.64 -10.40 9.04
C ARG A 15 11.96 -9.38 7.94
N ARG A 16 12.37 -9.84 6.76
CA ARG A 16 12.67 -8.95 5.63
C ARG A 16 11.43 -8.19 5.17
N TYR A 17 10.30 -8.87 5.13
CA TYR A 17 9.02 -8.23 4.81
C TYR A 17 8.70 -7.10 5.80
N GLY A 18 8.75 -7.39 7.10
CA GLY A 18 8.46 -6.38 8.12
C GLY A 18 9.40 -5.19 8.08
N GLU A 19 10.70 -5.43 7.94
CA GLU A 19 11.70 -4.36 7.83
C GLU A 19 11.47 -3.49 6.60
N THR A 20 11.20 -4.11 5.45
CA THR A 20 10.95 -3.39 4.21
C THR A 20 9.64 -2.60 4.28
N LEU A 21 8.60 -3.19 4.86
CA LEU A 21 7.31 -2.54 5.03
C LEU A 21 7.44 -1.25 5.84
N LEU A 22 8.11 -1.31 6.98
CA LEU A 22 8.28 -0.16 7.86
C LEU A 22 9.24 0.88 7.28
N ALA A 23 10.30 0.46 6.60
CA ALA A 23 11.31 1.36 6.06
C ALA A 23 10.83 2.06 4.78
N ARG A 24 10.10 1.36 3.91
CA ARG A 24 9.78 1.87 2.57
C ARG A 24 8.31 2.23 2.36
N ALA A 25 7.40 1.48 2.97
CA ALA A 25 5.97 1.69 2.74
C ALA A 25 5.34 2.64 3.76
N ALA A 26 5.64 2.46 5.04
CA ALA A 26 5.00 3.24 6.09
C ALA A 26 5.16 4.76 5.90
N PRO A 27 6.36 5.30 5.58
CA PRO A 27 6.48 6.74 5.35
C PRO A 27 5.62 7.25 4.20
N LEU A 28 5.49 6.48 3.12
CA LEU A 28 4.66 6.87 1.97
C LEU A 28 3.18 6.84 2.31
N PHE A 29 2.74 5.88 3.11
CA PHE A 29 1.37 5.80 3.59
C PHE A 29 1.04 6.99 4.49
N GLU A 30 1.96 7.37 5.40
CA GLU A 30 1.77 8.51 6.28
C GLU A 30 1.67 9.82 5.50
N GLN A 31 2.51 10.01 4.48
CA GLN A 31 2.43 11.18 3.61
C GLN A 31 1.10 11.25 2.86
N ALA A 32 0.63 10.10 2.35
CA ALA A 32 -0.64 10.03 1.66
C ALA A 32 -1.81 10.35 2.60
N ALA A 33 -1.77 9.86 3.83
CA ALA A 33 -2.77 10.18 4.84
C ALA A 33 -2.81 11.66 5.16
N LEU A 34 -1.64 12.30 5.28
CA LEU A 34 -1.54 13.74 5.52
C LEU A 34 -2.15 14.52 4.35
N ASN A 35 -1.82 14.17 3.10
CA ASN A 35 -2.39 14.81 1.92
C ASN A 35 -3.91 14.65 1.87
N ALA A 36 -4.43 13.47 2.24
CA ALA A 36 -5.85 13.21 2.26
C ALA A 36 -6.58 14.10 3.28
N ARG A 37 -6.03 14.22 4.48
CA ARG A 37 -6.59 15.09 5.52
C ARG A 37 -6.57 16.54 5.10
N GLN A 38 -5.51 17.00 4.44
CA GLN A 38 -5.41 18.35 3.91
C GLN A 38 -6.44 18.61 2.82
N ALA A 39 -6.88 17.57 2.12
CA ALA A 39 -7.92 17.65 1.11
C ALA A 39 -9.34 17.51 1.70
N GLY A 40 -9.48 17.40 3.02
CA GLY A 40 -10.76 17.30 3.69
C GLY A 40 -11.32 15.90 3.87
N LEU A 41 -10.49 14.88 3.65
CA LEU A 41 -10.88 13.48 3.84
C LEU A 41 -10.44 12.97 5.23
N ASP A 42 -11.14 11.95 5.73
CA ASP A 42 -10.64 11.18 6.86
C ASP A 42 -9.65 10.16 6.36
N ALA A 43 -8.49 10.06 6.99
CA ALA A 43 -7.48 9.07 6.63
C ALA A 43 -6.76 8.56 7.87
N MET A 44 -6.49 7.27 7.88
CA MET A 44 -5.82 6.60 8.99
C MET A 44 -4.87 5.54 8.44
N VAL A 45 -3.67 5.46 9.04
CA VAL A 45 -2.70 4.40 8.75
C VAL A 45 -2.58 3.53 9.98
N HIS A 46 -2.65 2.21 9.80
CA HIS A 46 -2.45 1.28 10.90
C HIS A 46 -1.77 0.01 10.41
N THR A 47 -1.17 -0.70 11.37
CA THR A 47 -0.59 -2.02 11.15
C THR A 47 -1.22 -3.00 12.13
N ALA A 48 -1.41 -4.24 11.70
CA ALA A 48 -1.97 -5.29 12.54
C ALA A 48 -1.51 -6.65 12.05
N GLY A 49 -1.53 -7.62 12.95
CA GLY A 49 -1.28 -9.00 12.61
C GLY A 49 0.18 -9.42 12.62
N SER A 50 0.40 -10.70 12.39
CA SER A 50 1.71 -11.33 12.30
C SER A 50 1.67 -12.37 11.16
N PRO A 51 2.35 -12.12 10.04
CA PRO A 51 3.16 -10.95 9.70
C PRO A 51 2.32 -9.66 9.63
N PRO A 52 2.96 -8.48 9.79
CA PRO A 52 2.20 -7.24 9.82
C PRO A 52 1.56 -6.92 8.47
N GLU A 53 0.33 -6.44 8.53
CA GLU A 53 -0.39 -5.88 7.40
C GLU A 53 -0.43 -4.36 7.60
N LEU A 54 0.01 -3.61 6.58
CA LEU A 54 -0.04 -2.16 6.60
C LEU A 54 -1.26 -1.70 5.81
N CYS A 55 -2.08 -0.85 6.42
CA CYS A 55 -3.33 -0.40 5.81
C CYS A 55 -3.47 1.12 5.90
N LEU A 56 -3.83 1.73 4.77
CA LEU A 56 -4.32 3.11 4.70
C LEU A 56 -5.81 3.06 4.43
N GLU A 57 -6.60 3.59 5.35
CA GLU A 57 -8.04 3.74 5.18
C GLU A 57 -8.36 5.20 4.89
N VAL A 58 -9.20 5.45 3.86
CA VAL A 58 -9.59 6.79 3.45
C VAL A 58 -11.10 6.83 3.26
N ARG A 59 -11.73 7.82 3.86
CA ARG A 59 -13.18 7.98 3.82
C ARG A 59 -13.52 9.42 3.47
N GLY A 60 -14.44 9.58 2.52
CA GLY A 60 -15.03 10.87 2.24
C GLY A 60 -15.96 11.30 3.37
N MET A 61 -16.20 12.61 3.51
CA MET A 61 -16.99 13.16 4.62
C MET A 61 -18.42 12.63 4.66
N GLU A 62 -18.99 12.28 3.51
CA GLU A 62 -20.37 11.76 3.42
C GLU A 62 -20.43 10.24 3.32
N GLN A 63 -19.28 9.57 3.34
CA GLN A 63 -19.23 8.10 3.25
C GLN A 63 -19.26 7.48 4.64
N SER A 64 -19.99 6.37 4.78
CA SER A 64 -20.07 5.61 6.03
C SER A 64 -18.91 4.64 6.20
N TYR A 65 -18.30 4.23 5.09
CA TYR A 65 -17.23 3.23 5.08
C TYR A 65 -16.02 3.75 4.30
N ALA A 66 -14.85 3.20 4.61
CA ALA A 66 -13.60 3.61 4.00
C ALA A 66 -13.24 2.76 2.78
N SER A 67 -12.61 3.40 1.80
CA SER A 67 -11.78 2.69 0.82
C SER A 67 -10.40 2.48 1.42
N HIS A 68 -9.63 1.51 0.92
CA HIS A 68 -8.31 1.27 1.51
C HIS A 68 -7.29 0.73 0.52
N TYR A 69 -6.03 0.94 0.87
CA TYR A 69 -4.88 0.26 0.30
C TYR A 69 -4.19 -0.48 1.43
N ARG A 70 -4.02 -1.80 1.28
CA ARG A 70 -3.27 -2.59 2.25
C ARG A 70 -2.19 -3.40 1.57
N ILE A 71 -1.09 -3.59 2.30
CA ILE A 71 0.00 -4.47 1.90
C ILE A 71 0.02 -5.63 2.88
N GLU A 72 -0.06 -6.85 2.37
CA GLU A 72 -0.06 -8.05 3.19
C GLU A 72 0.91 -9.08 2.63
N ALA A 73 1.39 -9.98 3.49
CA ALA A 73 2.31 -11.03 3.12
C ALA A 73 1.62 -12.38 3.06
N ASP A 74 1.96 -13.15 2.03
CA ASP A 74 1.62 -14.57 1.93
C ASP A 74 2.88 -15.36 2.26
N THR A 75 2.94 -15.89 3.48
CA THR A 75 4.14 -16.60 3.96
C THR A 75 4.36 -17.93 3.24
N ALA A 76 3.27 -18.61 2.87
CA ALA A 76 3.36 -19.89 2.17
C ALA A 76 3.97 -19.75 0.78
N ARG A 77 3.59 -18.70 0.06
CA ARG A 77 4.07 -18.41 -1.29
C ARG A 77 5.27 -17.47 -1.29
N GLN A 78 5.62 -16.89 -0.15
CA GLN A 78 6.66 -15.88 0.00
C GLN A 78 6.47 -14.73 -0.99
N CYS A 79 5.26 -14.23 -1.08
CA CYS A 79 4.92 -13.10 -1.92
C CYS A 79 4.16 -12.02 -1.13
N VAL A 80 3.95 -10.89 -1.78
CA VAL A 80 3.33 -9.70 -1.20
C VAL A 80 2.11 -9.36 -2.05
N HIS A 81 1.00 -9.07 -1.40
CA HIS A 81 -0.22 -8.62 -2.06
C HIS A 81 -0.45 -7.14 -1.77
N HIS A 82 -0.60 -6.35 -2.83
CA HIS A 82 -1.03 -4.95 -2.75
C HIS A 82 -2.51 -4.92 -3.11
N VAL A 83 -3.37 -4.56 -2.17
CA VAL A 83 -4.82 -4.66 -2.34
C VAL A 83 -5.44 -3.28 -2.22
N LEU A 84 -6.17 -2.87 -3.26
CA LEU A 84 -7.00 -1.68 -3.25
C LEU A 84 -8.47 -2.10 -3.14
N TYR A 85 -9.20 -1.45 -2.25
CA TYR A 85 -10.64 -1.64 -2.11
C TYR A 85 -11.34 -0.30 -2.28
N PHE A 86 -12.36 -0.26 -3.14
CA PHE A 86 -13.15 0.93 -3.44
C PHE A 86 -14.55 0.75 -2.87
N VAL A 87 -14.88 1.55 -1.86
CA VAL A 87 -16.17 1.41 -1.15
C VAL A 87 -17.36 1.78 -2.04
N ALA A 88 -17.16 2.68 -3.00
CA ALA A 88 -18.26 3.19 -3.82
C ALA A 88 -18.95 2.08 -4.65
N ASP A 89 -18.20 1.12 -5.15
CA ASP A 89 -18.73 0.04 -5.97
C ASP A 89 -18.40 -1.37 -5.43
N GLY A 90 -17.69 -1.43 -4.29
CA GLY A 90 -17.32 -2.70 -3.68
C GLY A 90 -16.24 -3.48 -4.42
N THR A 91 -15.53 -2.85 -5.35
CA THR A 91 -14.51 -3.56 -6.14
C THR A 91 -13.19 -3.65 -5.41
N THR A 92 -12.42 -4.69 -5.72
CA THR A 92 -11.09 -4.94 -5.18
C THR A 92 -10.14 -5.18 -6.35
N GLN A 93 -8.97 -4.53 -6.29
CA GLN A 93 -7.87 -4.75 -7.23
C GLN A 93 -6.67 -5.27 -6.46
N THR A 94 -6.02 -6.32 -6.95
CA THR A 94 -4.86 -6.92 -6.29
C THR A 94 -3.68 -6.97 -7.24
N LEU A 95 -2.52 -6.51 -6.78
CA LEU A 95 -1.25 -6.66 -7.44
C LEU A 95 -0.37 -7.57 -6.59
N ASP A 96 0.10 -8.68 -7.16
CA ASP A 96 0.98 -9.62 -6.47
C ASP A 96 2.43 -9.38 -6.90
N GLY A 97 3.34 -9.49 -5.95
CA GLY A 97 4.75 -9.32 -6.21
C GLY A 97 5.62 -9.95 -5.14
N GLY A 98 6.93 -9.80 -5.25
CA GLY A 98 7.87 -10.22 -4.22
C GLY A 98 8.12 -9.11 -3.22
N LEU A 99 9.14 -9.31 -2.37
CA LEU A 99 9.56 -8.28 -1.40
C LEU A 99 9.98 -6.98 -2.09
N ASP A 100 10.55 -7.08 -3.28
CA ASP A 100 10.98 -5.94 -4.09
C ASP A 100 9.83 -5.10 -4.63
N SER A 101 8.59 -5.61 -4.59
CA SER A 101 7.42 -4.82 -4.95
C SER A 101 7.10 -3.74 -3.90
N ILE A 102 7.66 -3.85 -2.70
CA ILE A 102 7.54 -2.81 -1.68
C ILE A 102 8.58 -1.73 -1.97
N ASN A 103 8.27 -0.87 -2.92
CA ASN A 103 9.13 0.21 -3.38
C ASN A 103 8.29 1.43 -3.74
N ALA A 104 8.95 2.59 -3.86
CA ALA A 104 8.26 3.86 -4.08
C ALA A 104 7.44 3.87 -5.37
N MET A 105 7.95 3.31 -6.46
CA MET A 105 7.24 3.31 -7.75
C MET A 105 5.93 2.54 -7.65
N VAL A 106 5.97 1.32 -7.13
CA VAL A 106 4.77 0.48 -6.99
C VAL A 106 3.79 1.12 -6.01
N ILE A 107 4.27 1.53 -4.84
CA ILE A 107 3.41 2.09 -3.80
C ILE A 107 2.75 3.39 -4.28
N ASP A 108 3.51 4.30 -4.89
CA ASP A 108 2.96 5.55 -5.40
C ASP A 108 1.96 5.31 -6.52
N THR A 109 2.18 4.30 -7.37
CA THR A 109 1.22 3.91 -8.41
C THR A 109 -0.11 3.46 -7.78
N GLN A 110 -0.04 2.64 -6.75
CA GLN A 110 -1.24 2.18 -6.03
C GLN A 110 -1.94 3.34 -5.32
N LEU A 111 -1.18 4.20 -4.64
CA LEU A 111 -1.74 5.37 -3.98
C LEU A 111 -2.42 6.32 -4.98
N ALA A 112 -1.76 6.59 -6.11
CA ALA A 112 -2.34 7.43 -7.17
C ALA A 112 -3.66 6.83 -7.67
N GLY A 113 -3.71 5.53 -7.88
CA GLY A 113 -4.91 4.83 -8.31
C GLY A 113 -6.04 4.93 -7.29
N LEU A 114 -5.76 4.71 -6.01
CA LEU A 114 -6.75 4.79 -4.94
C LEU A 114 -7.40 6.18 -4.89
N PHE A 115 -6.59 7.23 -4.92
CA PHE A 115 -7.10 8.60 -4.77
C PHE A 115 -7.74 9.12 -6.04
N ARG A 116 -7.19 8.80 -7.22
CA ARG A 116 -7.80 9.23 -8.48
C ARG A 116 -9.14 8.54 -8.71
N GLU A 117 -9.19 7.22 -8.61
CA GLU A 117 -10.40 6.44 -8.88
C GLU A 117 -11.42 6.53 -7.76
N GLY A 118 -10.96 6.55 -6.52
CA GLY A 118 -11.84 6.59 -5.36
C GLY A 118 -12.35 7.98 -4.98
N PHE A 119 -11.58 9.04 -5.25
CA PHE A 119 -11.87 10.38 -4.74
C PHE A 119 -11.67 11.50 -5.77
N GLY A 120 -11.20 11.19 -6.96
CA GLY A 120 -10.92 12.20 -7.99
C GLY A 120 -9.79 13.16 -7.61
N LEU A 121 -8.83 12.71 -6.80
CA LEU A 121 -7.75 13.54 -6.26
C LEU A 121 -6.39 13.10 -6.78
N THR A 122 -5.48 14.07 -6.91
CA THR A 122 -4.06 13.84 -7.13
C THR A 122 -3.32 14.19 -5.85
N LEU A 123 -2.48 13.26 -5.36
CA LEU A 123 -1.69 13.48 -4.15
C LEU A 123 -0.47 14.35 -4.47
N PRO A 124 -0.30 15.53 -3.82
CA PRO A 124 0.82 16.42 -4.13
C PRO A 124 2.19 15.79 -3.95
N THR A 125 2.40 14.98 -2.91
CA THR A 125 3.69 14.34 -2.65
C THR A 125 4.01 13.27 -3.70
N VAL A 126 3.03 12.53 -4.16
CA VAL A 126 3.19 11.55 -5.26
C VAL A 126 3.51 12.27 -6.56
N ALA A 127 2.77 13.33 -6.89
CA ALA A 127 3.01 14.11 -8.09
C ALA A 127 4.42 14.73 -8.11
N ALA A 128 4.90 15.19 -6.96
CA ALA A 128 6.24 15.77 -6.83
C ALA A 128 7.34 14.73 -7.07
N ARG A 129 7.13 13.48 -6.66
CA ARG A 129 8.11 12.40 -6.90
C ARG A 129 8.11 11.90 -8.33
N HIS A 130 7.02 12.08 -9.07
CA HIS A 130 6.85 11.56 -10.42
C HIS A 130 6.32 12.66 -11.35
N PRO A 131 7.15 13.68 -11.68
CA PRO A 131 6.67 14.84 -12.46
C PRO A 131 6.21 14.48 -13.87
N ALA A 132 6.71 13.37 -14.44
CA ALA A 132 6.25 12.89 -15.76
C ALA A 132 4.90 12.17 -15.66
N GLY A 133 4.49 11.79 -14.45
CA GLY A 133 3.25 11.06 -14.23
C GLY A 133 3.34 9.58 -14.58
N PHE A 134 2.30 8.85 -14.21
CA PHE A 134 2.08 7.45 -14.62
C PHE A 134 0.58 7.13 -14.64
N TRP A 135 -0.21 8.17 -14.80
CA TRP A 135 -1.66 8.11 -14.89
C TRP A 135 -2.13 8.54 -16.29
#